data_41b5bbeb5fa3fe7b4e2b4260eee60112
#
_entry.id   41b5bbeb5fa3fe7b4e2b4260eee60112
#
_cell.length_a   1.000
_cell.length_b   1.000
_cell.length_c   1.000
_cell.angle_alpha   90.00
_cell.angle_beta   90.00
_cell.angle_gamma   90.00
#
_symmetry.space_group_name_H-M   'P 1'
#
loop_
_entity.id
_entity.type
_entity.pdbx_description
1 polymer ?
#
loop_
_entity_poly.entity_id
_entity_poly.type
_entity_poly.pdbx_seq_one_letter_code
_entity_poly.pdbx_strand_id
1 'polypeptide(L)'
;MLPAEYDIAGKIVFITGAGRGIGKGIAQVLAEAGADIAINALTPRYVESTAAEIADATGRRIIPVIADVTKTDGVQHAVDTVMQAFDRIDVLVNNLGDAIRRPLVALPGKADAAAALSDDELKFVMDVNLTEAILCTRAVGPHMLERRSGKVINISSWTAGQGGGEMVVYTIAKTALVGFTRAQALEWASYGVQVNAIAPGIFPDPVTAGEERARQTSERAARIVPLGRAGQLREVGLLALYLASAASDYMTGQTIFLDGGMSL
;
A
#
# COMPACT_ATOMS: atom_id res chain seq x y z
N MET A 1 20.66 12.69 -14.46
CA MET A 1 21.02 11.62 -13.51
C MET A 1 20.39 11.99 -12.17
N LEU A 2 19.67 11.08 -11.53
CA LEU A 2 19.14 11.34 -10.18
C LEU A 2 20.30 11.39 -9.17
N PRO A 3 20.17 12.15 -8.05
CA PRO A 3 21.13 12.09 -6.93
C PRO A 3 21.30 10.64 -6.43
N ALA A 4 22.52 10.31 -6.00
CA ALA A 4 22.87 8.95 -5.57
C ALA A 4 21.99 8.44 -4.39
N GLU A 5 21.46 9.35 -3.60
CA GLU A 5 20.55 9.06 -2.49
C GLU A 5 19.23 8.40 -2.93
N TYR A 6 18.85 8.54 -4.20
CA TYR A 6 17.66 7.86 -4.77
C TYR A 6 17.97 6.48 -5.34
N ASP A 7 19.24 6.06 -5.32
CA ASP A 7 19.61 4.73 -5.82
C ASP A 7 19.10 3.63 -4.89
N ILE A 8 18.28 2.74 -5.45
CA ILE A 8 17.78 1.53 -4.80
C ILE A 8 18.14 0.27 -5.59
N ALA A 9 19.15 0.36 -6.47
CA ALA A 9 19.61 -0.79 -7.23
C ALA A 9 20.02 -1.94 -6.30
N GLY A 10 19.48 -3.14 -6.58
CA GLY A 10 19.72 -4.34 -5.78
C GLY A 10 19.04 -4.37 -4.41
N LYS A 11 18.21 -3.40 -4.06
CA LYS A 11 17.31 -3.51 -2.90
C LYS A 11 16.22 -4.54 -3.17
N ILE A 12 15.81 -5.23 -2.14
CA ILE A 12 14.72 -6.20 -2.17
C ILE A 12 13.47 -5.57 -1.56
N VAL A 13 12.41 -5.50 -2.36
CA VAL A 13 11.13 -4.91 -1.95
C VAL A 13 10.06 -5.97 -1.88
N PHE A 14 9.32 -6.04 -0.78
CA PHE A 14 8.13 -6.86 -0.63
C PHE A 14 6.88 -5.96 -0.59
N ILE A 15 5.91 -6.18 -1.49
CA ILE A 15 4.70 -5.35 -1.62
C ILE A 15 3.46 -6.23 -1.51
N THR A 16 2.59 -5.96 -0.53
CA THR A 16 1.32 -6.67 -0.38
C THR A 16 0.24 -6.11 -1.31
N GLY A 17 -0.64 -6.98 -1.83
CA GLY A 17 -1.75 -6.57 -2.70
C GLY A 17 -1.30 -5.89 -4.00
N ALA A 18 -0.19 -6.31 -4.62
CA ALA A 18 0.47 -5.58 -5.70
C ALA A 18 0.19 -6.13 -7.12
N GLY A 19 -0.77 -7.04 -7.29
CA GLY A 19 -1.13 -7.55 -8.62
C GLY A 19 -1.76 -6.50 -9.55
N ARG A 20 -2.15 -5.33 -9.04
CA ARG A 20 -2.81 -4.23 -9.79
C ARG A 20 -2.79 -2.93 -9.00
N GLY A 21 -3.38 -1.86 -9.57
CA GLY A 21 -3.63 -0.60 -8.88
C GLY A 21 -2.37 0.06 -8.31
N ILE A 22 -2.50 0.65 -7.13
CA ILE A 22 -1.42 1.39 -6.46
C ILE A 22 -0.19 0.50 -6.26
N GLY A 23 -0.37 -0.74 -5.79
CA GLY A 23 0.73 -1.66 -5.57
C GLY A 23 1.51 -2.00 -6.85
N LYS A 24 0.83 -2.22 -7.99
CA LYS A 24 1.48 -2.37 -9.30
C LYS A 24 2.24 -1.11 -9.70
N GLY A 25 1.63 0.08 -9.52
CA GLY A 25 2.30 1.36 -9.83
C GLY A 25 3.57 1.58 -9.00
N ILE A 26 3.55 1.20 -7.72
CA ILE A 26 4.72 1.23 -6.85
C ILE A 26 5.77 0.23 -7.35
N ALA A 27 5.38 -1.04 -7.58
CA ALA A 27 6.28 -2.07 -8.06
C ALA A 27 6.98 -1.68 -9.36
N GLN A 28 6.24 -1.12 -10.32
CA GLN A 28 6.80 -0.66 -11.60
C GLN A 28 7.90 0.39 -11.41
N VAL A 29 7.64 1.43 -10.61
CA VAL A 29 8.61 2.53 -10.41
C VAL A 29 9.84 2.05 -9.64
N LEU A 30 9.66 1.21 -8.61
CA LEU A 30 10.79 0.69 -7.84
C LEU A 30 11.65 -0.29 -8.67
N ALA A 31 11.04 -1.08 -9.55
CA ALA A 31 11.77 -1.94 -10.48
C ALA A 31 12.55 -1.11 -11.52
N GLU A 32 11.94 -0.06 -12.10
CA GLU A 32 12.62 0.90 -12.98
C GLU A 32 13.82 1.56 -12.30
N ALA A 33 13.76 1.77 -10.98
CA ALA A 33 14.86 2.30 -10.18
C ALA A 33 15.88 1.23 -9.74
N GLY A 34 15.76 -0.02 -10.21
CA GLY A 34 16.75 -1.08 -10.04
C GLY A 34 16.52 -2.04 -8.88
N ALA A 35 15.38 -1.99 -8.19
CA ALA A 35 15.04 -2.95 -7.14
C ALA A 35 14.58 -4.29 -7.73
N ASP A 36 14.83 -5.38 -7.00
CA ASP A 36 14.17 -6.67 -7.20
C ASP A 36 12.95 -6.77 -6.27
N ILE A 37 11.84 -7.34 -6.75
CA ILE A 37 10.57 -7.18 -6.06
C ILE A 37 9.83 -8.50 -5.89
N ALA A 38 9.28 -8.72 -4.71
CA ALA A 38 8.24 -9.70 -4.45
C ALA A 38 6.88 -8.98 -4.39
N ILE A 39 5.94 -9.37 -5.25
CA ILE A 39 4.58 -8.84 -5.26
C ILE A 39 3.60 -9.90 -4.78
N ASN A 40 2.82 -9.57 -3.73
CA ASN A 40 1.84 -10.49 -3.17
C ASN A 40 0.44 -10.23 -3.70
N ALA A 41 -0.33 -11.30 -3.81
CA ALA A 41 -1.79 -11.29 -3.92
C ALA A 41 -2.38 -12.58 -3.35
N LEU A 42 -3.70 -12.55 -3.05
CA LEU A 42 -4.44 -13.72 -2.58
C LEU A 42 -4.56 -14.82 -3.64
N THR A 43 -4.64 -14.44 -4.92
CA THR A 43 -4.84 -15.35 -6.05
C THR A 43 -3.88 -15.04 -7.20
N PRO A 44 -3.57 -15.98 -8.09
CA PRO A 44 -2.66 -15.78 -9.22
C PRO A 44 -3.20 -14.82 -10.30
N ARG A 45 -4.49 -14.51 -10.29
CA ARG A 45 -5.25 -13.88 -11.40
C ARG A 45 -4.55 -12.69 -12.09
N TYR A 46 -3.90 -11.82 -11.32
CA TYR A 46 -3.21 -10.64 -11.85
C TYR A 46 -1.72 -10.61 -11.48
N VAL A 47 -1.34 -11.23 -10.37
CA VAL A 47 0.01 -11.08 -9.81
C VAL A 47 1.07 -11.73 -10.71
N GLU A 48 0.76 -12.86 -11.32
CA GLU A 48 1.70 -13.56 -12.22
C GLU A 48 1.96 -12.75 -13.51
N SER A 49 0.88 -12.26 -14.15
CA SER A 49 1.01 -11.42 -15.35
C SER A 49 1.68 -10.08 -15.05
N THR A 50 1.37 -9.48 -13.90
CA THR A 50 2.01 -8.23 -13.47
C THR A 50 3.50 -8.44 -13.17
N ALA A 51 3.88 -9.57 -12.54
CA ALA A 51 5.29 -9.90 -12.31
C ALA A 51 6.05 -10.05 -13.63
N ALA A 52 5.49 -10.79 -14.58
CA ALA A 52 6.11 -10.98 -15.90
C ALA A 52 6.24 -9.63 -16.65
N GLU A 53 5.17 -8.84 -16.72
CA GLU A 53 5.16 -7.52 -17.38
C GLU A 53 6.25 -6.59 -16.83
N ILE A 54 6.38 -6.50 -15.50
CA ILE A 54 7.38 -5.62 -14.87
C ILE A 54 8.79 -6.19 -15.11
N ALA A 55 8.98 -7.50 -15.01
CA ALA A 55 10.27 -8.14 -15.25
C ALA A 55 10.75 -7.91 -16.70
N ASP A 56 9.86 -8.10 -17.69
CA ASP A 56 10.16 -7.88 -19.10
C ASP A 56 10.49 -6.41 -19.40
N ALA A 57 9.76 -5.48 -18.78
CA ALA A 57 9.97 -4.05 -18.99
C ALA A 57 11.25 -3.50 -18.34
N THR A 58 11.73 -4.12 -17.26
CA THR A 58 12.81 -3.55 -16.43
C THR A 58 14.07 -4.40 -16.37
N GLY A 59 14.00 -5.67 -16.79
CA GLY A 59 15.08 -6.64 -16.61
C GLY A 59 15.36 -7.01 -15.14
N ARG A 60 14.47 -6.63 -14.21
CA ARG A 60 14.62 -6.93 -12.77
C ARG A 60 13.97 -8.26 -12.42
N ARG A 61 14.42 -8.86 -11.33
CA ARG A 61 13.81 -10.07 -10.80
C ARG A 61 12.53 -9.73 -10.03
N ILE A 62 11.39 -10.11 -10.59
CA ILE A 62 10.08 -9.90 -9.98
C ILE A 62 9.45 -11.27 -9.71
N ILE A 63 9.11 -11.56 -8.46
CA ILE A 63 8.46 -12.82 -8.12
C ILE A 63 7.02 -12.60 -7.63
N PRO A 64 6.06 -13.41 -8.11
CA PRO A 64 4.72 -13.44 -7.52
C PRO A 64 4.73 -14.28 -6.24
N VAL A 65 4.03 -13.78 -5.21
CA VAL A 65 3.83 -14.48 -3.93
C VAL A 65 2.34 -14.62 -3.67
N ILE A 66 1.81 -15.84 -3.79
CA ILE A 66 0.39 -16.11 -3.62
C ILE A 66 0.14 -16.54 -2.18
N ALA A 67 -0.44 -15.68 -1.36
CA ALA A 67 -0.71 -15.93 0.04
C ALA A 67 -1.81 -15.00 0.59
N ASP A 68 -2.59 -15.50 1.57
CA ASP A 68 -3.52 -14.68 2.35
C ASP A 68 -2.76 -14.00 3.51
N VAL A 69 -2.30 -12.78 3.28
CA VAL A 69 -1.54 -12.00 4.27
C VAL A 69 -2.42 -11.37 5.37
N THR A 70 -3.72 -11.65 5.38
CA THR A 70 -4.60 -11.36 6.52
C THR A 70 -4.52 -12.42 7.63
N LYS A 71 -3.76 -13.50 7.40
CA LYS A 71 -3.55 -14.64 8.29
C LYS A 71 -2.07 -14.80 8.64
N THR A 72 -1.80 -15.19 9.87
CA THR A 72 -0.41 -15.34 10.36
C THR A 72 0.38 -16.38 9.57
N ASP A 73 -0.23 -17.52 9.25
CA ASP A 73 0.39 -18.58 8.46
C ASP A 73 0.65 -18.15 7.00
N GLY A 74 -0.31 -17.43 6.40
CA GLY A 74 -0.14 -16.85 5.07
C GLY A 74 0.96 -15.80 5.01
N VAL A 75 1.08 -14.95 6.04
CA VAL A 75 2.19 -13.99 6.16
C VAL A 75 3.53 -14.71 6.32
N GLN A 76 3.61 -15.75 7.17
CA GLN A 76 4.84 -16.49 7.35
C GLN A 76 5.26 -17.15 6.04
N HIS A 77 4.33 -17.81 5.33
CA HIS A 77 4.60 -18.39 4.01
C HIS A 77 5.10 -17.34 3.02
N ALA A 78 4.49 -16.16 2.98
CA ALA A 78 4.91 -15.08 2.10
C ALA A 78 6.33 -14.60 2.40
N VAL A 79 6.65 -14.33 3.67
CA VAL A 79 7.98 -13.88 4.09
C VAL A 79 9.03 -14.96 3.82
N ASP A 80 8.76 -16.22 4.14
CA ASP A 80 9.67 -17.34 3.85
C ASP A 80 9.95 -17.46 2.36
N THR A 81 8.93 -17.31 1.51
CA THR A 81 9.09 -17.33 0.06
C THR A 81 10.03 -16.21 -0.42
N VAL A 82 9.87 -15.00 0.11
CA VAL A 82 10.74 -13.87 -0.26
C VAL A 82 12.16 -14.08 0.26
N MET A 83 12.32 -14.54 1.50
CA MET A 83 13.63 -14.83 2.09
C MET A 83 14.36 -15.95 1.36
N GLN A 84 13.67 -17.01 0.94
CA GLN A 84 14.27 -18.08 0.12
C GLN A 84 14.72 -17.58 -1.25
N ALA A 85 13.98 -16.65 -1.85
CA ALA A 85 14.29 -16.11 -3.16
C ALA A 85 15.42 -15.08 -3.14
N PHE A 86 15.49 -14.22 -2.12
CA PHE A 86 16.34 -13.03 -2.12
C PHE A 86 17.25 -12.89 -0.90
N ASP A 87 17.11 -13.75 0.11
CA ASP A 87 17.86 -13.77 1.36
C ASP A 87 17.65 -12.57 2.30
N ARG A 88 16.86 -11.57 1.86
CA ARG A 88 16.54 -10.38 2.67
C ARG A 88 15.30 -9.64 2.17
N ILE A 89 14.78 -8.72 3.01
CA ILE A 89 13.77 -7.72 2.63
C ILE A 89 14.30 -6.36 3.12
N ASP A 90 14.59 -5.43 2.20
CA ASP A 90 15.06 -4.09 2.53
C ASP A 90 13.91 -3.11 2.71
N VAL A 91 12.83 -3.29 1.93
CA VAL A 91 11.65 -2.44 1.97
C VAL A 91 10.40 -3.29 2.04
N LEU A 92 9.53 -3.02 3.01
CA LEU A 92 8.18 -3.57 3.09
C LEU A 92 7.18 -2.49 2.72
N VAL A 93 6.30 -2.77 1.76
CA VAL A 93 5.17 -1.91 1.42
C VAL A 93 3.87 -2.62 1.77
N ASN A 94 3.23 -2.19 2.86
CA ASN A 94 1.90 -2.65 3.27
C ASN A 94 0.87 -1.89 2.44
N ASN A 95 0.48 -2.47 1.30
CA ASN A 95 -0.39 -1.81 0.33
C ASN A 95 -1.76 -2.48 0.22
N LEU A 96 -1.93 -3.72 0.66
CA LEU A 96 -3.24 -4.38 0.60
C LEU A 96 -4.32 -3.49 1.22
N GLY A 97 -5.50 -3.46 0.61
CA GLY A 97 -6.62 -2.72 1.14
C GLY A 97 -7.84 -2.78 0.23
N ASP A 98 -9.00 -2.73 0.84
CA ASP A 98 -10.28 -2.65 0.15
C ASP A 98 -11.29 -1.88 1.00
N ALA A 99 -12.32 -1.32 0.35
CA ALA A 99 -13.36 -0.53 1.01
C ALA A 99 -14.75 -1.06 0.67
N ILE A 100 -15.53 -1.32 1.69
CA ILE A 100 -16.96 -1.57 1.56
C ILE A 100 -17.69 -0.26 1.85
N ARG A 101 -18.45 0.24 0.86
CA ARG A 101 -19.24 1.45 0.99
C ARG A 101 -20.63 1.11 1.47
N ARG A 102 -20.80 1.15 2.79
CA ARG A 102 -22.07 0.95 3.48
C ARG A 102 -22.15 1.82 4.73
N PRO A 103 -23.35 2.29 5.12
CA PRO A 103 -23.52 2.96 6.39
C PRO A 103 -23.31 1.95 7.54
N LEU A 104 -22.85 2.43 8.68
CA LEU A 104 -22.66 1.61 9.89
C LEU A 104 -24.00 1.06 10.41
N VAL A 105 -25.04 1.85 10.26
CA VAL A 105 -26.43 1.49 10.59
C VAL A 105 -27.37 1.89 9.45
N ALA A 106 -28.50 1.23 9.31
CA ALA A 106 -29.51 1.64 8.33
C ALA A 106 -29.94 3.09 8.57
N LEU A 107 -29.86 3.93 7.51
CA LEU A 107 -30.19 5.35 7.61
C LEU A 107 -31.69 5.58 7.32
N PRO A 108 -32.45 6.28 8.20
CA PRO A 108 -33.85 6.57 7.98
C PRO A 108 -34.11 7.30 6.65
N GLY A 109 -35.17 6.92 5.94
CA GLY A 109 -35.59 7.58 4.69
C GLY A 109 -34.79 7.20 3.44
N LYS A 110 -33.78 6.36 3.54
CA LYS A 110 -33.10 5.77 2.38
C LYS A 110 -33.71 4.37 2.13
N ALA A 111 -34.82 4.31 1.39
CA ALA A 111 -35.57 3.07 1.16
C ALA A 111 -34.77 1.99 0.40
N ASP A 112 -33.79 2.38 -0.41
CA ASP A 112 -32.79 1.52 -1.05
C ASP A 112 -31.46 1.51 -0.25
N ALA A 113 -31.53 1.87 1.03
CA ALA A 113 -30.35 1.85 1.87
C ALA A 113 -29.75 0.44 1.81
N ALA A 114 -28.62 0.32 1.13
CA ALA A 114 -27.75 -0.84 1.31
C ALA A 114 -27.82 -1.22 2.78
N ALA A 115 -28.04 -2.51 3.06
CA ALA A 115 -28.08 -3.01 4.42
C ALA A 115 -26.89 -2.45 5.19
N ALA A 116 -27.06 -2.16 6.48
CA ALA A 116 -25.94 -1.77 7.34
C ALA A 116 -24.79 -2.73 7.18
N LEU A 117 -23.58 -2.24 7.43
CA LEU A 117 -22.38 -3.07 7.39
C LEU A 117 -22.55 -4.28 8.33
N SER A 118 -22.31 -5.48 7.84
CA SER A 118 -22.35 -6.70 8.65
C SER A 118 -21.06 -6.87 9.47
N ASP A 119 -21.11 -7.73 10.50
CA ASP A 119 -19.94 -8.05 11.33
C ASP A 119 -18.81 -8.69 10.49
N ASP A 120 -19.17 -9.56 9.52
CA ASP A 120 -18.18 -10.16 8.61
C ASP A 120 -17.53 -9.11 7.70
N GLU A 121 -18.29 -8.16 7.18
CA GLU A 121 -17.78 -7.06 6.37
C GLU A 121 -16.92 -6.11 7.21
N LEU A 122 -17.31 -5.81 8.45
CA LEU A 122 -16.52 -5.05 9.40
C LEU A 122 -15.16 -5.74 9.62
N LYS A 123 -15.20 -7.04 9.95
CA LYS A 123 -13.97 -7.82 10.15
C LYS A 123 -13.11 -7.85 8.89
N PHE A 124 -13.68 -8.10 7.72
CA PHE A 124 -12.97 -8.10 6.45
C PHE A 124 -12.23 -6.76 6.20
N VAL A 125 -12.94 -5.63 6.36
CA VAL A 125 -12.34 -4.30 6.15
C VAL A 125 -11.19 -4.03 7.12
N MET A 126 -11.33 -4.43 8.39
CA MET A 126 -10.24 -4.31 9.37
C MET A 126 -9.06 -5.21 9.01
N ASP A 127 -9.31 -6.45 8.62
CA ASP A 127 -8.26 -7.43 8.30
C ASP A 127 -7.41 -6.99 7.10
N VAL A 128 -8.04 -6.56 6.00
CA VAL A 128 -7.31 -6.18 4.78
C VAL A 128 -6.68 -4.79 4.83
N ASN A 129 -7.03 -3.92 5.77
CA ASN A 129 -6.54 -2.54 5.81
C ASN A 129 -5.65 -2.23 7.01
N LEU A 130 -5.67 -3.04 8.07
CA LEU A 130 -4.90 -2.80 9.29
C LEU A 130 -4.20 -4.07 9.78
N THR A 131 -4.96 -5.18 9.98
CA THR A 131 -4.41 -6.40 10.57
C THR A 131 -3.26 -6.95 9.69
N GLU A 132 -3.42 -6.95 8.36
CA GLU A 132 -2.37 -7.40 7.44
C GLU A 132 -1.08 -6.62 7.60
N ALA A 133 -1.16 -5.28 7.67
CA ALA A 133 0.02 -4.43 7.81
C ALA A 133 0.77 -4.70 9.14
N ILE A 134 0.03 -4.92 10.22
CA ILE A 134 0.61 -5.29 11.52
C ILE A 134 1.28 -6.67 11.43
N LEU A 135 0.63 -7.66 10.84
CA LEU A 135 1.15 -9.01 10.71
C LEU A 135 2.40 -9.05 9.83
N CYS A 136 2.38 -8.42 8.65
CA CYS A 136 3.52 -8.35 7.75
C CYS A 136 4.71 -7.60 8.39
N THR A 137 4.45 -6.45 9.03
CA THR A 137 5.49 -5.69 9.73
C THR A 137 6.11 -6.50 10.86
N ARG A 138 5.29 -7.24 11.63
CA ARG A 138 5.76 -8.12 12.71
C ARG A 138 6.64 -9.27 12.19
N ALA A 139 6.30 -9.84 11.03
CA ALA A 139 7.06 -10.96 10.47
C ALA A 139 8.38 -10.50 9.81
N VAL A 140 8.39 -9.36 9.14
CA VAL A 140 9.60 -8.80 8.49
C VAL A 140 10.52 -8.09 9.50
N GLY A 141 9.95 -7.54 10.57
CA GLY A 141 10.65 -6.72 11.56
C GLY A 141 11.94 -7.32 12.12
N PRO A 142 11.95 -8.57 12.60
CA PRO A 142 13.18 -9.19 13.15
C PRO A 142 14.36 -9.10 12.18
N HIS A 143 14.15 -9.36 10.91
CA HIS A 143 15.20 -9.30 9.87
C HIS A 143 15.74 -7.88 9.65
N MET A 144 14.89 -6.86 9.70
CA MET A 144 15.29 -5.46 9.55
C MET A 144 16.02 -4.95 10.81
N LEU A 145 15.51 -5.29 11.99
CA LEU A 145 16.08 -4.87 13.28
C LEU A 145 17.47 -5.48 13.53
N GLU A 146 17.66 -6.76 13.21
CA GLU A 146 18.95 -7.43 13.32
C GLU A 146 19.99 -6.79 12.41
N ARG A 147 19.64 -6.48 11.16
CA ARG A 147 20.52 -5.79 10.22
C ARG A 147 20.68 -4.30 10.51
N ARG A 148 19.88 -3.74 11.42
CA ARG A 148 19.81 -2.31 11.73
C ARG A 148 19.59 -1.45 10.47
N SER A 149 18.76 -1.94 9.55
CA SER A 149 18.47 -1.28 8.27
C SER A 149 17.17 -1.81 7.69
N GLY A 150 16.27 -0.92 7.31
CA GLY A 150 15.00 -1.26 6.66
C GLY A 150 14.08 -0.05 6.49
N LYS A 151 13.14 -0.16 5.57
CA LYS A 151 12.10 0.83 5.32
C LYS A 151 10.73 0.15 5.33
N VAL A 152 9.78 0.68 6.08
CA VAL A 152 8.38 0.24 6.03
C VAL A 152 7.54 1.39 5.50
N ILE A 153 6.75 1.13 4.47
CA ILE A 153 5.84 2.10 3.83
C ILE A 153 4.42 1.57 3.95
N ASN A 154 3.59 2.25 4.72
CA ASN A 154 2.19 1.90 4.90
C ASN A 154 1.31 2.71 3.94
N ILE A 155 0.43 2.06 3.18
CA ILE A 155 -0.52 2.77 2.31
C ILE A 155 -1.82 3.02 3.08
N SER A 156 -1.94 4.24 3.60
CA SER A 156 -3.13 4.75 4.28
C SER A 156 -4.17 5.25 3.27
N SER A 157 -4.83 6.37 3.52
CA SER A 157 -5.83 6.99 2.65
C SER A 157 -6.03 8.45 3.03
N TRP A 158 -6.46 9.28 2.07
CA TRP A 158 -6.93 10.64 2.33
C TRP A 158 -8.06 10.68 3.38
N THR A 159 -8.84 9.60 3.50
CA THR A 159 -9.91 9.51 4.50
C THR A 159 -9.39 9.53 5.93
N ALA A 160 -8.13 9.19 6.17
CA ALA A 160 -7.51 9.30 7.49
C ALA A 160 -7.31 10.77 7.94
N GLY A 161 -7.34 11.74 7.02
CA GLY A 161 -7.23 13.17 7.31
C GLY A 161 -8.56 13.84 7.60
N GLN A 162 -9.66 13.43 6.93
CA GLN A 162 -10.94 14.14 7.04
C GLN A 162 -12.18 13.25 7.15
N GLY A 163 -12.02 11.93 7.09
CA GLY A 163 -13.14 11.00 7.10
C GLY A 163 -13.75 10.74 5.71
N GLY A 164 -14.61 9.74 5.63
CA GLY A 164 -15.32 9.37 4.40
C GLY A 164 -16.74 8.89 4.70
N GLY A 165 -17.74 9.53 4.12
CA GLY A 165 -19.13 9.08 4.23
C GLY A 165 -19.30 7.66 3.69
N GLU A 166 -20.11 6.83 4.36
CA GLU A 166 -20.36 5.42 4.03
C GLU A 166 -19.09 4.54 4.01
N MET A 167 -17.98 5.03 4.59
CA MET A 167 -16.69 4.32 4.71
C MET A 167 -16.15 4.35 6.15
N VAL A 168 -17.04 4.29 7.14
CA VAL A 168 -16.66 4.49 8.55
C VAL A 168 -15.56 3.52 8.97
N VAL A 169 -15.74 2.20 8.76
CA VAL A 169 -14.77 1.19 9.18
C VAL A 169 -13.47 1.28 8.39
N TYR A 170 -13.54 1.55 7.08
CA TYR A 170 -12.35 1.82 6.27
C TYR A 170 -11.56 3.03 6.79
N THR A 171 -12.27 4.13 7.10
CA THR A 171 -11.65 5.32 7.69
C THR A 171 -11.00 5.03 9.04
N ILE A 172 -11.66 4.25 9.91
CA ILE A 172 -11.09 3.80 11.18
C ILE A 172 -9.79 3.03 10.93
N ALA A 173 -9.81 2.02 10.05
CA ALA A 173 -8.65 1.19 9.77
C ALA A 173 -7.47 2.02 9.21
N LYS A 174 -7.73 2.93 8.25
CA LYS A 174 -6.69 3.78 7.65
C LYS A 174 -6.18 4.86 8.60
N THR A 175 -7.01 5.36 9.52
CA THR A 175 -6.57 6.25 10.60
C THR A 175 -5.75 5.48 11.65
N ALA A 176 -6.16 4.27 12.02
CA ALA A 176 -5.39 3.42 12.92
C ALA A 176 -4.01 3.08 12.33
N LEU A 177 -3.91 2.89 11.00
CA LEU A 177 -2.64 2.65 10.32
C LEU A 177 -1.68 3.87 10.44
N VAL A 178 -2.20 5.10 10.49
CA VAL A 178 -1.40 6.31 10.79
C VAL A 178 -0.85 6.25 12.22
N GLY A 179 -1.68 5.87 13.19
CA GLY A 179 -1.26 5.65 14.58
C GLY A 179 -0.20 4.55 14.69
N PHE A 180 -0.42 3.42 14.02
CA PHE A 180 0.55 2.32 13.94
C PHE A 180 1.89 2.76 13.35
N THR A 181 1.88 3.52 12.25
CA THR A 181 3.09 4.09 11.64
C THR A 181 3.92 4.89 12.62
N ARG A 182 3.28 5.77 13.40
CA ARG A 182 3.96 6.61 14.40
C ARG A 182 4.54 5.79 15.56
N ALA A 183 3.76 4.87 16.11
CA ALA A 183 4.18 4.03 17.22
C ALA A 183 5.37 3.14 16.82
N GLN A 184 5.27 2.48 15.67
CA GLN A 184 6.31 1.60 15.16
C GLN A 184 7.59 2.36 14.79
N ALA A 185 7.47 3.57 14.26
CA ALA A 185 8.60 4.45 13.98
C ALA A 185 9.40 4.78 15.25
N LEU A 186 8.70 5.09 16.36
CA LEU A 186 9.34 5.36 17.65
C LEU A 186 10.08 4.14 18.21
N GLU A 187 9.48 2.94 18.10
CA GLU A 187 10.12 1.71 18.58
C GLU A 187 11.38 1.36 17.78
N TRP A 188 11.36 1.58 16.44
CA TRP A 188 12.39 1.06 15.55
C TRP A 188 13.47 2.09 15.16
N ALA A 189 13.29 3.37 15.51
CA ALA A 189 14.20 4.46 15.14
C ALA A 189 15.65 4.19 15.60
N SER A 190 15.85 3.74 16.83
CA SER A 190 17.20 3.43 17.38
C SER A 190 17.88 2.23 16.70
N TYR A 191 17.12 1.46 15.92
CA TYR A 191 17.62 0.35 15.11
C TYR A 191 17.88 0.73 13.65
N GLY A 192 17.76 2.01 13.29
CA GLY A 192 18.00 2.47 11.93
C GLY A 192 16.91 2.07 10.92
N VAL A 193 15.72 1.71 11.38
CA VAL A 193 14.57 1.36 10.54
C VAL A 193 13.58 2.50 10.51
N GLN A 194 13.22 2.98 9.32
CA GLN A 194 12.23 4.05 9.14
C GLN A 194 10.87 3.45 8.79
N VAL A 195 9.82 4.00 9.40
CA VAL A 195 8.43 3.61 9.15
C VAL A 195 7.63 4.86 8.80
N ASN A 196 7.12 4.92 7.57
CA ASN A 196 6.33 6.05 7.09
C ASN A 196 5.05 5.58 6.39
N ALA A 197 4.12 6.50 6.15
CA ALA A 197 2.90 6.22 5.42
C ALA A 197 2.70 7.18 4.24
N ILE A 198 2.09 6.66 3.18
CA ILE A 198 1.50 7.46 2.09
C ILE A 198 -0.02 7.39 2.27
N ALA A 199 -0.69 8.53 2.17
CA ALA A 199 -2.15 8.66 2.20
C ALA A 199 -2.65 9.10 0.80
N PRO A 200 -2.93 8.15 -0.12
CA PRO A 200 -3.37 8.48 -1.47
C PRO A 200 -4.78 9.05 -1.49
N GLY A 201 -5.04 9.94 -2.45
CA GLY A 201 -6.36 10.42 -2.84
C GLY A 201 -7.07 9.46 -3.80
N ILE A 202 -7.56 10.00 -4.92
CA ILE A 202 -8.26 9.23 -5.95
C ILE A 202 -7.27 8.82 -7.04
N PHE A 203 -7.04 7.52 -7.17
CA PHE A 203 -6.18 6.88 -8.18
C PHE A 203 -6.99 5.81 -8.91
N PRO A 204 -7.58 6.13 -10.07
CA PRO A 204 -8.36 5.16 -10.85
C PRO A 204 -7.49 4.02 -11.34
N ASP A 205 -8.02 2.80 -11.25
CA ASP A 205 -7.40 1.60 -11.80
C ASP A 205 -8.35 0.92 -12.79
N PRO A 206 -8.10 1.01 -14.10
CA PRO A 206 -8.95 0.39 -15.12
C PRO A 206 -8.94 -1.14 -15.06
N VAL A 207 -7.87 -1.75 -14.55
CA VAL A 207 -7.77 -3.22 -14.41
C VAL A 207 -8.79 -3.73 -13.39
N THR A 208 -9.01 -2.97 -12.31
CA THR A 208 -9.99 -3.33 -11.27
C THR A 208 -11.41 -2.97 -11.64
N ALA A 209 -11.59 -1.72 -12.09
CA ALA A 209 -12.91 -1.12 -12.22
C ALA A 209 -13.50 -1.26 -13.64
N GLY A 210 -12.67 -1.60 -14.63
CA GLY A 210 -12.95 -1.44 -16.04
C GLY A 210 -12.74 0.00 -16.51
N GLU A 211 -12.48 0.18 -17.80
CA GLU A 211 -12.12 1.49 -18.37
C GLU A 211 -13.20 2.56 -18.15
N GLU A 212 -14.48 2.20 -18.36
CA GLU A 212 -15.59 3.13 -18.22
C GLU A 212 -15.72 3.66 -16.78
N ARG A 213 -15.64 2.79 -15.77
CA ARG A 213 -15.72 3.21 -14.37
C ARG A 213 -14.46 3.99 -13.93
N ALA A 214 -13.30 3.64 -14.46
CA ALA A 214 -12.07 4.40 -14.22
C ALA A 214 -12.18 5.82 -14.82
N ARG A 215 -12.76 5.95 -16.04
CA ARG A 215 -13.06 7.24 -16.69
C ARG A 215 -14.03 8.07 -15.85
N GLN A 216 -15.16 7.50 -15.42
CA GLN A 216 -16.13 8.18 -14.55
C GLN A 216 -15.50 8.64 -13.23
N THR A 217 -14.63 7.82 -12.65
CA THR A 217 -13.88 8.17 -11.44
C THR A 217 -12.94 9.34 -11.68
N SER A 218 -12.27 9.38 -12.83
CA SER A 218 -11.40 10.49 -13.24
C SER A 218 -12.19 11.79 -13.46
N GLU A 219 -13.33 11.70 -14.12
CA GLU A 219 -14.24 12.85 -14.34
C GLU A 219 -14.78 13.41 -13.00
N ARG A 220 -15.13 12.50 -12.09
CA ARG A 220 -15.54 12.91 -10.73
C ARG A 220 -14.37 13.58 -10.01
N ALA A 221 -13.18 13.00 -10.07
CA ALA A 221 -11.98 13.57 -9.44
C ALA A 221 -11.69 14.99 -9.94
N ALA A 222 -11.86 15.24 -11.25
CA ALA A 222 -11.67 16.55 -11.84
C ALA A 222 -12.60 17.64 -11.24
N ARG A 223 -13.71 17.23 -10.63
CA ARG A 223 -14.69 18.16 -10.02
C ARG A 223 -14.45 18.36 -8.52
N ILE A 224 -13.88 17.37 -7.81
CA ILE A 224 -13.82 17.39 -6.34
C ILE A 224 -12.38 17.47 -5.79
N VAL A 225 -11.37 17.16 -6.61
CA VAL A 225 -9.96 17.30 -6.24
C VAL A 225 -9.50 18.73 -6.52
N PRO A 226 -8.91 19.46 -5.57
CA PRO A 226 -8.44 20.83 -5.79
C PRO A 226 -7.50 21.00 -6.99
N LEU A 227 -6.60 20.01 -7.25
CA LEU A 227 -5.75 20.01 -8.45
C LEU A 227 -6.50 19.70 -9.75
N GLY A 228 -7.84 19.52 -9.75
CA GLY A 228 -8.69 19.33 -10.92
C GLY A 228 -8.46 18.01 -11.67
N ARG A 229 -7.83 17.01 -11.06
CA ARG A 229 -7.59 15.71 -11.70
C ARG A 229 -7.45 14.58 -10.69
N ALA A 230 -7.59 13.35 -11.16
CA ALA A 230 -7.14 12.18 -10.43
C ALA A 230 -5.61 12.06 -10.44
N GLY A 231 -5.07 11.33 -9.47
CA GLY A 231 -3.67 10.94 -9.44
C GLY A 231 -3.36 9.81 -10.43
N GLN A 232 -2.12 9.73 -10.87
CA GLN A 232 -1.60 8.65 -11.69
C GLN A 232 -0.86 7.64 -10.80
N LEU A 233 -1.01 6.34 -11.07
CA LEU A 233 -0.35 5.29 -10.27
C LEU A 233 1.17 5.49 -10.16
N ARG A 234 1.79 6.04 -11.20
CA ARG A 234 3.21 6.40 -11.19
C ARG A 234 3.56 7.45 -10.12
N GLU A 235 2.67 8.40 -9.81
CA GLU A 235 2.94 9.45 -8.81
C GLU A 235 3.08 8.85 -7.40
N VAL A 236 2.29 7.82 -7.08
CA VAL A 236 2.46 7.07 -5.82
C VAL A 236 3.78 6.29 -5.82
N GLY A 237 4.13 5.68 -6.95
CA GLY A 237 5.42 4.98 -7.12
C GLY A 237 6.62 5.89 -6.90
N LEU A 238 6.58 7.13 -7.40
CA LEU A 238 7.67 8.11 -7.21
C LEU A 238 7.82 8.53 -5.74
N LEU A 239 6.72 8.70 -5.02
CA LEU A 239 6.78 8.97 -3.58
C LEU A 239 7.27 7.74 -2.80
N ALA A 240 6.87 6.53 -3.20
CA ALA A 240 7.38 5.30 -2.62
C ALA A 240 8.89 5.13 -2.88
N LEU A 241 9.39 5.52 -4.06
CA LEU A 241 10.83 5.54 -4.36
C LEU A 241 11.59 6.47 -3.40
N TYR A 242 11.10 7.69 -3.17
CA TYR A 242 11.67 8.59 -2.17
C TYR A 242 11.74 7.92 -0.79
N LEU A 243 10.63 7.33 -0.32
CA LEU A 243 10.57 6.68 1.00
C LEU A 243 11.40 5.39 1.09
N ALA A 244 11.62 4.68 -0.02
CA ALA A 244 12.43 3.47 -0.09
C ALA A 244 13.94 3.74 -0.16
N SER A 245 14.33 4.98 -0.49
CA SER A 245 15.70 5.40 -0.76
C SER A 245 16.37 6.08 0.43
N ALA A 246 17.69 6.30 0.35
CA ALA A 246 18.46 7.03 1.36
C ALA A 246 18.05 8.51 1.44
N ALA A 247 17.42 9.07 0.39
CA ALA A 247 16.91 10.45 0.40
C ALA A 247 15.91 10.72 1.54
N SER A 248 15.29 9.67 2.11
CA SER A 248 14.34 9.76 3.23
C SER A 248 14.92 9.30 4.58
N ASP A 249 16.23 9.12 4.73
CA ASP A 249 16.82 8.53 5.96
C ASP A 249 16.54 9.33 7.23
N TYR A 250 16.30 10.64 7.12
CA TYR A 250 15.93 11.49 8.26
C TYR A 250 14.41 11.62 8.45
N MET A 251 13.61 10.81 7.74
CA MET A 251 12.14 10.82 7.83
C MET A 251 11.64 9.50 8.44
N THR A 252 10.97 9.58 9.59
CA THR A 252 10.26 8.45 10.19
C THR A 252 9.00 8.92 10.92
N GLY A 253 7.97 8.07 11.01
CA GLY A 253 6.70 8.35 11.66
C GLY A 253 5.79 9.31 10.88
N GLN A 254 6.12 9.66 9.63
CA GLN A 254 5.36 10.64 8.85
C GLN A 254 4.27 9.97 8.02
N THR A 255 3.18 10.71 7.81
CA THR A 255 2.12 10.38 6.85
C THR A 255 2.04 11.48 5.82
N ILE A 256 2.33 11.13 4.56
CA ILE A 256 2.34 12.09 3.46
C ILE A 256 1.06 11.94 2.65
N PHE A 257 0.23 12.97 2.64
CA PHE A 257 -0.98 13.02 1.83
C PHE A 257 -0.61 13.29 0.37
N LEU A 258 -0.94 12.35 -0.51
CA LEU A 258 -0.77 12.45 -1.96
C LEU A 258 -2.15 12.40 -2.60
N ASP A 259 -2.90 13.46 -2.48
CA ASP A 259 -4.35 13.48 -2.73
C ASP A 259 -4.84 14.66 -3.57
N GLY A 260 -3.93 15.47 -4.08
CA GLY A 260 -4.26 16.65 -4.87
C GLY A 260 -4.96 17.76 -4.07
N GLY A 261 -4.81 17.75 -2.75
CA GLY A 261 -5.40 18.74 -1.82
C GLY A 261 -6.75 18.32 -1.24
N MET A 262 -7.20 17.07 -1.43
CA MET A 262 -8.51 16.62 -0.93
C MET A 262 -8.64 16.66 0.60
N SER A 263 -7.54 16.57 1.32
CA SER A 263 -7.53 16.55 2.79
C SER A 263 -7.32 17.94 3.44
N LEU A 264 -7.29 19.00 2.64
CA LEU A 264 -7.17 20.38 3.12
C LEU A 264 -8.50 20.96 3.60
#